data_7461f27ba4488426764fc10cf8c7a212
#
_entry.id   7461f27ba4488426764fc10cf8c7a212
#
_cell.length_a   1.000
_cell.length_b   1.000
_cell.length_c   1.000
_cell.angle_alpha   90.00
_cell.angle_beta   90.00
_cell.angle_gamma   90.00
#
_symmetry.space_group_name_H-M   'P 1'
#
loop_
_entity.id
_entity.type
_entity.pdbx_description
1 polymer ?
#
loop_
_entity_poly.entity_id
_entity_poly.type
_entity_poly.pdbx_seq_one_letter_code
_entity_poly.pdbx_strand_id
1 'polypeptide(L)'
;MKILVTSALPYANGHIHLGHIAGAYLPADIYVRYQRLRGRKVLYIGGSDEYGVPITLTALKEGKTPKEVIDYYHNANAEAFRRLGISYDIYGRTSWDLHIDTTQTFFRTLYNKGYIFTREMELWYSTQSNRFLPDRYVKGQCPKCGYEDANGDECERCGAQYSAKDLVNPRANIPGDNSTPILKPSLHWFLDLPQFKDRLFEWINSHTEWRSNVRGMALSWVSDLRPRCITRDTDWGVPIPVDHPEAKNKRIYVWFDAPIGYVTNTRQWGIDKYNDPHAWEDWWKNQDTKLVHFIGKDNIPFHAVIFPAMLMGQDGYILADNVVGNEYLNIFNRRTGKSEKGSKSKGNMIRVAWALDKLGTVPIRYYLSAIMPESKDSDFDWDEFRNHYNGELCDVVGNFIHRTLTMTVKNFEGKVPQPGEFDDADREMLNVIFDTQNVVADSIENYRFRQA
;
A
#
# COMPACT_ATOMS: atom_id res chain seq x y z
N MET A 1 16.54 -19.54 -2.20
CA MET A 1 15.60 -18.71 -1.44
C MET A 1 14.70 -17.98 -2.44
N LYS A 2 13.39 -18.09 -2.27
CA LYS A 2 12.37 -17.34 -3.01
C LYS A 2 11.94 -16.14 -2.18
N ILE A 3 11.62 -15.04 -2.83
CA ILE A 3 11.15 -13.83 -2.15
C ILE A 3 9.90 -13.33 -2.88
N LEU A 4 8.78 -13.33 -2.17
CA LEU A 4 7.55 -12.71 -2.61
C LEU A 4 7.45 -11.32 -2.01
N VAL A 5 7.42 -10.31 -2.86
CA VAL A 5 7.32 -8.91 -2.45
C VAL A 5 5.98 -8.35 -2.92
N THR A 6 5.29 -7.67 -2.03
CA THR A 6 4.07 -6.93 -2.37
C THR A 6 4.20 -5.47 -1.96
N SER A 7 3.49 -4.61 -2.64
CA SER A 7 3.27 -3.23 -2.20
C SER A 7 1.78 -2.93 -2.11
N ALA A 8 1.40 -2.05 -1.17
CA ALA A 8 -0.01 -1.70 -0.93
C ALA A 8 -0.75 -1.38 -2.24
N LEU A 9 -1.97 -1.91 -2.38
CA LEU A 9 -2.81 -1.64 -3.55
C LEU A 9 -3.44 -0.25 -3.42
N PRO A 10 -3.13 0.72 -4.30
CA PRO A 10 -3.77 2.02 -4.25
C PRO A 10 -5.21 1.95 -4.76
N TYR A 11 -6.12 2.71 -4.14
CA TYR A 11 -7.46 2.89 -4.67
C TYR A 11 -7.44 3.46 -6.10
N ALA A 12 -8.16 2.82 -7.00
CA ALA A 12 -8.35 3.30 -8.37
C ALA A 12 -9.41 4.42 -8.47
N ASN A 13 -9.29 5.46 -7.62
CA ASN A 13 -10.16 6.64 -7.58
C ASN A 13 -9.40 7.96 -7.66
N GLY A 14 -8.13 7.90 -8.05
CA GLY A 14 -7.27 9.08 -8.16
C GLY A 14 -5.87 8.73 -8.61
N HIS A 15 -5.16 9.76 -9.09
CA HIS A 15 -3.75 9.60 -9.46
C HIS A 15 -2.88 9.38 -8.24
N ILE A 16 -1.85 8.53 -8.40
CA ILE A 16 -0.78 8.37 -7.41
C ILE A 16 0.08 9.64 -7.32
N HIS A 17 0.62 9.87 -6.14
CA HIS A 17 1.45 11.04 -5.83
C HIS A 17 2.76 10.63 -5.13
N LEU A 18 3.71 11.57 -4.98
CA LEU A 18 5.03 11.28 -4.43
C LEU A 18 5.00 10.64 -3.04
N GLY A 19 4.00 10.98 -2.20
CA GLY A 19 3.81 10.35 -0.90
C GLY A 19 3.54 8.84 -0.98
N HIS A 20 2.75 8.39 -1.97
CA HIS A 20 2.57 6.96 -2.22
C HIS A 20 3.88 6.29 -2.63
N ILE A 21 4.66 6.97 -3.50
CA ILE A 21 5.92 6.43 -4.02
C ILE A 21 6.93 6.23 -2.88
N ALA A 22 7.15 7.25 -2.04
CA ALA A 22 8.08 7.16 -0.93
C ALA A 22 7.58 6.21 0.18
N GLY A 23 6.25 6.12 0.36
CA GLY A 23 5.65 5.30 1.42
C GLY A 23 5.71 3.79 1.16
N ALA A 24 5.54 3.35 -0.09
CA ALA A 24 5.41 1.91 -0.35
C ALA A 24 6.15 1.43 -1.61
N TYR A 25 6.10 2.15 -2.72
CA TYR A 25 6.46 1.58 -4.02
C TYR A 25 7.94 1.68 -4.35
N LEU A 26 8.57 2.81 -4.04
CA LEU A 26 10.01 2.99 -4.26
C LEU A 26 10.86 2.10 -3.33
N PRO A 27 10.60 2.00 -2.02
CA PRO A 27 11.35 1.10 -1.16
C PRO A 27 11.21 -0.37 -1.58
N ALA A 28 10.01 -0.80 -2.00
CA ALA A 28 9.79 -2.14 -2.55
C ALA A 28 10.62 -2.39 -3.82
N ASP A 29 10.62 -1.44 -4.77
CA ASP A 29 11.37 -1.56 -6.03
C ASP A 29 12.89 -1.60 -5.80
N ILE A 30 13.42 -0.79 -4.87
CA ILE A 30 14.84 -0.82 -4.50
C ILE A 30 15.20 -2.21 -3.93
N TYR A 31 14.40 -2.70 -2.99
CA TYR A 31 14.60 -4.03 -2.38
C TYR A 31 14.54 -5.14 -3.44
N VAL A 32 13.54 -5.13 -4.31
CA VAL A 32 13.36 -6.12 -5.38
C VAL A 32 14.55 -6.11 -6.34
N ARG A 33 15.00 -4.93 -6.80
CA ARG A 33 16.16 -4.81 -7.69
C ARG A 33 17.43 -5.34 -7.06
N TYR A 34 17.67 -4.99 -5.79
CA TYR A 34 18.79 -5.50 -5.03
C TYR A 34 18.76 -7.04 -4.92
N GLN A 35 17.60 -7.61 -4.55
CA GLN A 35 17.46 -9.06 -4.40
C GLN A 35 17.66 -9.79 -5.73
N ARG A 36 17.19 -9.23 -6.85
CA ARG A 36 17.42 -9.75 -8.20
C ARG A 36 18.91 -9.69 -8.59
N LEU A 37 19.61 -8.59 -8.28
CA LEU A 37 21.05 -8.45 -8.48
C LEU A 37 21.85 -9.48 -7.68
N ARG A 38 21.35 -9.89 -6.50
CA ARG A 38 21.93 -10.98 -5.68
C ARG A 38 21.61 -12.39 -6.23
N GLY A 39 20.97 -12.50 -7.40
CA GLY A 39 20.59 -13.77 -8.04
C GLY A 39 19.47 -14.53 -7.33
N ARG A 40 18.69 -13.88 -6.47
CA ARG A 40 17.55 -14.50 -5.79
C ARG A 40 16.33 -14.57 -6.69
N LYS A 41 15.49 -15.59 -6.54
CA LYS A 41 14.22 -15.70 -7.26
C LYS A 41 13.19 -14.77 -6.59
N VAL A 42 12.86 -13.66 -7.24
CA VAL A 42 11.96 -12.63 -6.71
C VAL A 42 10.72 -12.51 -7.56
N LEU A 43 9.55 -12.47 -6.92
CA LEU A 43 8.28 -12.12 -7.52
C LEU A 43 7.73 -10.86 -6.87
N TYR A 44 7.51 -9.81 -7.66
CA TYR A 44 7.02 -8.52 -7.18
C TYR A 44 5.60 -8.26 -7.67
N ILE A 45 4.66 -8.27 -6.73
CA ILE A 45 3.23 -8.16 -6.99
C ILE A 45 2.72 -6.77 -6.61
N GLY A 46 2.02 -6.13 -7.54
CA GLY A 46 1.24 -4.93 -7.33
C GLY A 46 -0.12 -5.02 -7.97
N GLY A 47 -0.90 -3.97 -7.84
CA GLY A 47 -2.24 -3.88 -8.44
C GLY A 47 -2.98 -2.67 -7.93
N SER A 48 -4.23 -2.50 -8.36
CA SER A 48 -5.15 -1.49 -7.87
C SER A 48 -6.28 -2.10 -7.05
N ASP A 49 -6.63 -1.41 -5.97
CA ASP A 49 -7.85 -1.65 -5.23
C ASP A 49 -9.00 -0.94 -5.93
N GLU A 50 -10.00 -1.70 -6.39
CA GLU A 50 -11.04 -1.22 -7.30
C GLU A 50 -12.45 -1.28 -6.73
N TYR A 51 -12.59 -1.65 -5.47
CA TYR A 51 -13.87 -1.69 -4.77
C TYR A 51 -13.96 -0.62 -3.66
N GLY A 52 -15.11 -0.57 -2.99
CA GLY A 52 -15.35 0.31 -1.86
C GLY A 52 -15.96 1.67 -2.18
N VAL A 53 -16.43 2.31 -1.12
CA VAL A 53 -17.16 3.59 -1.15
C VAL A 53 -16.41 4.74 -1.84
N PRO A 54 -15.08 4.89 -1.70
CA PRO A 54 -14.35 5.96 -2.39
C PRO A 54 -14.49 5.94 -3.92
N ILE A 55 -14.59 4.74 -4.52
CA ILE A 55 -14.79 4.57 -5.98
C ILE A 55 -16.17 5.06 -6.38
N THR A 56 -17.21 4.59 -5.68
CA THR A 56 -18.60 4.94 -6.00
C THR A 56 -18.89 6.41 -5.77
N LEU A 57 -18.32 7.03 -4.73
CA LEU A 57 -18.42 8.49 -4.52
C LEU A 57 -17.69 9.29 -5.62
N THR A 58 -16.54 8.82 -6.10
CA THR A 58 -15.85 9.45 -7.22
C THR A 58 -16.70 9.35 -8.49
N ALA A 59 -17.26 8.16 -8.75
CA ALA A 59 -18.14 7.93 -9.89
C ALA A 59 -19.37 8.87 -9.87
N LEU A 60 -20.02 9.00 -8.73
CA LEU A 60 -21.15 9.94 -8.56
C LEU A 60 -20.77 11.39 -8.81
N LYS A 61 -19.61 11.83 -8.30
CA LYS A 61 -19.11 13.21 -8.47
C LYS A 61 -18.73 13.52 -9.92
N GLU A 62 -18.21 12.52 -10.65
CA GLU A 62 -17.76 12.67 -12.03
C GLU A 62 -18.88 12.34 -13.06
N GLY A 63 -20.05 11.91 -12.62
CA GLY A 63 -21.15 11.49 -13.51
C GLY A 63 -20.81 10.24 -14.33
N LYS A 64 -19.98 9.33 -13.77
CA LYS A 64 -19.48 8.12 -14.40
C LYS A 64 -19.96 6.88 -13.66
N THR A 65 -19.82 5.72 -14.28
CA THR A 65 -19.94 4.43 -13.62
C THR A 65 -18.68 4.11 -12.80
N PRO A 66 -18.78 3.30 -11.72
CA PRO A 66 -17.60 2.83 -10.99
C PRO A 66 -16.57 2.16 -11.91
N LYS A 67 -17.01 1.40 -12.93
CA LYS A 67 -16.14 0.73 -13.88
C LYS A 67 -15.31 1.71 -14.72
N GLU A 68 -15.92 2.76 -15.23
CA GLU A 68 -15.19 3.81 -15.99
C GLU A 68 -14.15 4.51 -15.12
N VAL A 69 -14.46 4.75 -13.84
CA VAL A 69 -13.52 5.36 -12.90
C VAL A 69 -12.31 4.46 -12.67
N ILE A 70 -12.55 3.17 -12.34
CA ILE A 70 -11.44 2.25 -12.07
C ILE A 70 -10.59 1.98 -13.31
N ASP A 71 -11.21 1.84 -14.49
CA ASP A 71 -10.48 1.61 -15.75
C ASP A 71 -9.55 2.79 -16.06
N TYR A 72 -10.02 4.02 -15.88
CA TYR A 72 -9.21 5.21 -16.08
C TYR A 72 -8.03 5.30 -15.11
N TYR A 73 -8.30 5.20 -13.79
CA TYR A 73 -7.25 5.39 -12.79
C TYR A 73 -6.30 4.20 -12.68
N HIS A 74 -6.75 2.97 -12.93
CA HIS A 74 -5.87 1.81 -13.04
C HIS A 74 -4.82 2.03 -14.13
N ASN A 75 -5.26 2.36 -15.35
CA ASN A 75 -4.36 2.57 -16.48
C ASN A 75 -3.41 3.76 -16.25
N ALA A 76 -3.92 4.87 -15.73
CA ALA A 76 -3.13 6.06 -15.43
C ALA A 76 -2.04 5.78 -14.37
N ASN A 77 -2.37 5.03 -13.34
CA ASN A 77 -1.44 4.67 -12.27
C ASN A 77 -0.43 3.61 -12.73
N ALA A 78 -0.86 2.60 -13.49
CA ALA A 78 0.03 1.61 -14.10
C ALA A 78 1.09 2.29 -14.98
N GLU A 79 0.68 3.24 -15.84
CA GLU A 79 1.60 4.01 -16.68
C GLU A 79 2.56 4.88 -15.86
N ALA A 80 2.08 5.51 -14.79
CA ALA A 80 2.94 6.28 -13.89
C ALA A 80 4.00 5.40 -13.22
N PHE A 81 3.64 4.20 -12.75
CA PHE A 81 4.60 3.22 -12.21
C PHE A 81 5.61 2.76 -13.25
N ARG A 82 5.14 2.43 -14.46
CA ARG A 82 6.01 2.03 -15.56
C ARG A 82 7.03 3.12 -15.90
N ARG A 83 6.60 4.37 -16.04
CA ARG A 83 7.47 5.54 -16.31
C ARG A 83 8.45 5.81 -15.17
N LEU A 84 8.02 5.61 -13.92
CA LEU A 84 8.91 5.73 -12.76
C LEU A 84 9.91 4.57 -12.65
N GLY A 85 9.72 3.51 -13.43
CA GLY A 85 10.57 2.33 -13.47
C GLY A 85 10.33 1.39 -12.28
N ILE A 86 9.11 1.33 -11.74
CA ILE A 86 8.74 0.31 -10.75
C ILE A 86 8.63 -1.04 -11.47
N SER A 87 9.40 -2.02 -11.00
CA SER A 87 9.66 -3.27 -11.73
C SER A 87 8.72 -4.42 -11.33
N TYR A 88 7.41 -4.17 -11.30
CA TYR A 88 6.42 -5.21 -11.06
C TYR A 88 6.52 -6.37 -12.04
N ASP A 89 6.35 -7.61 -11.56
CA ASP A 89 6.11 -8.77 -12.42
C ASP A 89 4.66 -8.82 -12.90
N ILE A 90 3.74 -8.31 -12.09
CA ILE A 90 2.34 -8.07 -12.45
C ILE A 90 1.80 -6.86 -11.68
N TYR A 91 1.03 -6.03 -12.36
CA TYR A 91 0.20 -4.97 -11.78
C TYR A 91 -1.27 -5.27 -12.10
N GLY A 92 -1.93 -5.97 -11.18
CA GLY A 92 -3.25 -6.54 -11.40
C GLY A 92 -4.41 -5.69 -10.86
N ARG A 93 -5.58 -6.30 -10.75
CA ARG A 93 -6.84 -5.62 -10.42
C ARG A 93 -7.69 -6.45 -9.47
N THR A 94 -8.33 -5.81 -8.49
CA THR A 94 -9.30 -6.50 -7.62
C THR A 94 -10.70 -6.62 -8.26
N SER A 95 -10.94 -6.04 -9.43
CA SER A 95 -12.21 -6.20 -10.16
C SER A 95 -12.25 -7.37 -11.14
N TRP A 96 -11.18 -8.16 -11.24
CA TRP A 96 -11.19 -9.36 -12.08
C TRP A 96 -12.12 -10.46 -11.54
N ASP A 97 -12.73 -11.24 -12.41
CA ASP A 97 -13.53 -12.41 -12.02
C ASP A 97 -12.71 -13.40 -11.18
N LEU A 98 -11.43 -13.57 -11.49
CA LEU A 98 -10.50 -14.36 -10.68
C LEU A 98 -10.38 -13.85 -9.25
N HIS A 99 -10.48 -12.54 -9.03
CA HIS A 99 -10.45 -11.96 -7.69
C HIS A 99 -11.76 -12.23 -6.93
N ILE A 100 -12.89 -12.13 -7.62
CA ILE A 100 -14.20 -12.48 -7.05
C ILE A 100 -14.17 -13.94 -6.56
N ASP A 101 -13.72 -14.88 -7.42
CA ASP A 101 -13.60 -16.30 -7.07
C ASP A 101 -12.66 -16.53 -5.88
N THR A 102 -11.48 -15.90 -5.91
CA THR A 102 -10.49 -16.04 -4.83
C THR A 102 -11.03 -15.52 -3.51
N THR A 103 -11.64 -14.35 -3.50
CA THR A 103 -12.22 -13.72 -2.31
C THR A 103 -13.37 -14.53 -1.74
N GLN A 104 -14.24 -15.02 -2.61
CA GLN A 104 -15.35 -15.89 -2.20
C GLN A 104 -14.85 -17.21 -1.63
N THR A 105 -13.77 -17.77 -2.16
CA THR A 105 -13.13 -18.97 -1.61
C THR A 105 -12.57 -18.73 -0.21
N PHE A 106 -11.88 -17.61 0.00
CA PHE A 106 -11.42 -17.20 1.33
C PHE A 106 -12.58 -17.06 2.31
N PHE A 107 -13.63 -16.37 1.89
CA PHE A 107 -14.83 -16.19 2.72
C PHE A 107 -15.47 -17.53 3.10
N ARG A 108 -15.73 -18.43 2.12
CA ARG A 108 -16.35 -19.74 2.37
C ARG A 108 -15.52 -20.58 3.34
N THR A 109 -14.20 -20.59 3.19
CA THR A 109 -13.31 -21.35 4.09
C THR A 109 -13.42 -20.83 5.53
N LEU A 110 -13.34 -19.51 5.72
CA LEU A 110 -13.47 -18.90 7.05
C LEU A 110 -14.88 -19.10 7.65
N TYR A 111 -15.91 -18.99 6.84
CA TYR A 111 -17.29 -19.19 7.26
C TYR A 111 -17.54 -20.64 7.69
N ASN A 112 -17.12 -21.62 6.89
CA ASN A 112 -17.28 -23.04 7.19
C ASN A 112 -16.48 -23.50 8.43
N LYS A 113 -15.37 -22.83 8.74
CA LYS A 113 -14.57 -23.05 9.95
C LYS A 113 -15.09 -22.32 11.19
N GLY A 114 -16.19 -21.56 11.08
CA GLY A 114 -16.80 -20.83 12.20
C GLY A 114 -16.07 -19.55 12.60
N TYR A 115 -15.19 -19.04 11.74
CA TYR A 115 -14.52 -17.74 11.97
C TYR A 115 -15.34 -16.54 11.50
N ILE A 116 -16.46 -16.78 10.79
CA ILE A 116 -17.39 -15.73 10.35
C ILE A 116 -18.77 -16.04 10.93
N PHE A 117 -19.40 -15.04 11.55
CA PHE A 117 -20.73 -15.10 12.10
C PHE A 117 -21.57 -13.89 11.65
N THR A 118 -22.87 -13.94 11.85
CA THR A 118 -23.80 -12.85 11.54
C THR A 118 -24.22 -12.10 12.79
N ARG A 119 -24.42 -10.79 12.65
CA ARG A 119 -24.95 -9.91 13.70
C ARG A 119 -25.72 -8.76 13.08
N GLU A 120 -26.84 -8.41 13.67
CA GLU A 120 -27.59 -7.20 13.33
C GLU A 120 -26.91 -5.97 13.92
N MET A 121 -26.90 -4.89 13.16
CA MET A 121 -26.42 -3.58 13.61
C MET A 121 -27.26 -2.45 13.04
N GLU A 122 -27.37 -1.35 13.80
CA GLU A 122 -28.05 -0.15 13.33
C GLU A 122 -27.14 0.70 12.46
N LEU A 123 -27.61 1.06 11.28
CA LEU A 123 -26.88 1.86 10.30
C LEU A 123 -27.72 3.05 9.82
N TRP A 124 -27.06 4.13 9.47
CA TRP A 124 -27.71 5.27 8.85
C TRP A 124 -28.29 4.91 7.50
N TYR A 125 -29.54 5.33 7.27
CA TYR A 125 -30.31 5.09 6.07
C TYR A 125 -30.91 6.40 5.56
N SER A 126 -30.73 6.69 4.28
CA SER A 126 -31.41 7.80 3.61
C SER A 126 -32.77 7.35 3.06
N THR A 127 -33.82 8.03 3.49
CA THR A 127 -35.16 7.81 2.95
C THR A 127 -35.34 8.38 1.56
N GLN A 128 -34.59 9.44 1.20
CA GLN A 128 -34.65 10.09 -0.11
C GLN A 128 -33.93 9.23 -1.16
N SER A 129 -32.70 8.75 -0.87
CA SER A 129 -31.95 7.90 -1.79
C SER A 129 -32.32 6.41 -1.66
N ASN A 130 -33.21 6.05 -0.72
CA ASN A 130 -33.66 4.68 -0.43
C ASN A 130 -32.52 3.67 -0.28
N ARG A 131 -31.48 4.05 0.51
CA ARG A 131 -30.28 3.22 0.70
C ARG A 131 -29.62 3.45 2.05
N PHE A 132 -28.87 2.45 2.51
CA PHE A 132 -27.94 2.60 3.63
C PHE A 132 -26.77 3.51 3.26
N LEU A 133 -26.21 4.19 4.26
CA LEU A 133 -25.12 5.16 4.14
C LEU A 133 -23.85 4.62 4.86
N PRO A 134 -23.17 3.61 4.29
CA PRO A 134 -21.96 3.08 4.90
C PRO A 134 -20.79 4.08 4.79
N ASP A 135 -19.95 4.09 5.83
CA ASP A 135 -18.66 4.77 5.85
C ASP A 135 -18.78 6.26 5.41
N ARG A 136 -18.20 6.59 4.26
CA ARG A 136 -18.15 7.98 3.73
C ARG A 136 -19.40 8.47 3.02
N TYR A 137 -20.43 7.65 2.94
CA TYR A 137 -21.76 8.10 2.49
C TYR A 137 -22.52 8.91 3.55
N VAL A 138 -22.07 8.88 4.81
CA VAL A 138 -22.57 9.75 5.87
C VAL A 138 -21.44 10.65 6.37
N LYS A 139 -21.78 11.89 6.64
CA LYS A 139 -20.93 12.89 7.29
C LYS A 139 -21.69 13.52 8.45
N GLY A 140 -20.92 14.12 9.35
CA GLY A 140 -21.49 14.83 10.50
C GLY A 140 -20.41 15.48 11.34
N GLN A 141 -20.75 15.92 12.54
CA GLN A 141 -19.82 16.49 13.47
C GLN A 141 -19.06 15.35 14.21
N CYS A 142 -17.73 15.46 14.27
CA CYS A 142 -16.88 14.49 14.97
C CYS A 142 -17.20 14.44 16.47
N PRO A 143 -17.47 13.25 17.05
CA PRO A 143 -17.77 13.13 18.48
C PRO A 143 -16.56 13.41 19.38
N LYS A 144 -15.32 13.45 18.82
CA LYS A 144 -14.09 13.68 19.58
C LYS A 144 -13.61 15.13 19.54
N CYS A 145 -13.58 15.75 18.36
CA CYS A 145 -13.00 17.10 18.21
C CYS A 145 -13.97 18.17 17.70
N GLY A 146 -15.23 17.83 17.46
CA GLY A 146 -16.25 18.77 17.00
C GLY A 146 -16.12 19.23 15.55
N TYR A 147 -15.26 18.60 14.75
CA TYR A 147 -15.13 18.94 13.32
C TYR A 147 -16.41 18.60 12.57
N GLU A 148 -17.00 19.60 11.87
CA GLU A 148 -18.34 19.51 11.31
C GLU A 148 -18.49 18.69 10.02
N ASP A 149 -17.37 18.35 9.35
CA ASP A 149 -17.37 17.61 8.09
C ASP A 149 -16.65 16.25 8.21
N ALA A 150 -16.77 15.60 9.36
CA ALA A 150 -16.18 14.31 9.63
C ALA A 150 -16.92 13.19 8.88
N ASN A 151 -16.17 12.19 8.38
CA ASN A 151 -16.75 11.02 7.72
C ASN A 151 -17.31 10.02 8.75
N GLY A 152 -18.12 9.08 8.28
CA GLY A 152 -18.78 8.09 9.15
C GLY A 152 -17.84 7.05 9.77
N ASP A 153 -16.63 6.90 9.25
CA ASP A 153 -15.64 5.92 9.69
C ASP A 153 -14.47 6.55 10.44
N GLU A 154 -14.10 7.79 10.07
CA GLU A 154 -12.90 8.47 10.58
C GLU A 154 -13.03 9.99 10.46
N CYS A 155 -12.47 10.71 11.41
CA CYS A 155 -12.34 12.16 11.33
C CYS A 155 -11.04 12.57 10.63
N GLU A 156 -11.12 13.21 9.48
CA GLU A 156 -9.95 13.69 8.72
C GLU A 156 -9.13 14.76 9.48
N ARG A 157 -9.71 15.42 10.49
CA ARG A 157 -9.03 16.45 11.27
C ARG A 157 -8.21 15.89 12.42
N CYS A 158 -8.74 14.96 13.19
CA CYS A 158 -8.08 14.43 14.39
C CYS A 158 -7.68 12.95 14.30
N GLY A 159 -8.02 12.25 13.19
CA GLY A 159 -7.69 10.85 12.98
C GLY A 159 -8.47 9.88 13.86
N ALA A 160 -9.48 10.35 14.61
CA ALA A 160 -10.25 9.49 15.49
C ALA A 160 -11.15 8.55 14.70
N GLN A 161 -11.10 7.25 15.00
CA GLN A 161 -12.03 6.24 14.50
C GLN A 161 -13.21 6.09 15.46
N TYR A 162 -14.41 5.91 14.94
CA TYR A 162 -15.65 5.78 15.68
C TYR A 162 -16.72 5.04 14.84
N SER A 163 -17.83 4.69 15.45
CA SER A 163 -18.99 4.18 14.70
C SER A 163 -19.72 5.33 14.02
N ALA A 164 -20.19 5.14 12.80
CA ALA A 164 -20.98 6.15 12.08
C ALA A 164 -22.17 6.68 12.89
N LYS A 165 -22.76 5.85 13.75
CA LYS A 165 -23.87 6.24 14.61
C LYS A 165 -23.49 7.27 15.69
N ASP A 166 -22.20 7.41 15.99
CA ASP A 166 -21.69 8.34 17.00
C ASP A 166 -21.51 9.77 16.43
N LEU A 167 -21.69 9.96 15.10
CA LEU A 167 -21.69 11.28 14.49
C LEU A 167 -22.82 12.14 15.04
N VAL A 168 -22.47 13.38 15.37
CA VAL A 168 -23.46 14.40 15.74
C VAL A 168 -23.96 15.09 14.47
N ASN A 169 -25.26 15.35 14.39
CA ASN A 169 -25.91 15.96 13.22
C ASN A 169 -25.56 15.24 11.89
N PRO A 170 -25.83 13.93 11.75
CA PRO A 170 -25.51 13.18 10.54
C PRO A 170 -26.27 13.69 9.33
N ARG A 171 -25.59 13.68 8.18
CA ARG A 171 -26.18 14.04 6.89
C ARG A 171 -25.69 13.08 5.79
N ALA A 172 -26.51 12.84 4.79
CA ALA A 172 -26.10 12.06 3.63
C ALA A 172 -24.99 12.81 2.84
N ASN A 173 -23.97 12.09 2.42
CA ASN A 173 -22.90 12.58 1.54
C ASN A 173 -23.12 12.06 0.11
N ILE A 174 -24.33 12.26 -0.39
CA ILE A 174 -24.77 11.87 -1.74
C ILE A 174 -25.25 13.15 -2.45
N PRO A 175 -24.77 13.44 -3.67
CA PRO A 175 -25.22 14.60 -4.43
C PRO A 175 -26.78 14.61 -4.58
N GLY A 176 -27.39 15.72 -4.18
CA GLY A 176 -28.83 15.90 -4.25
C GLY A 176 -29.66 15.27 -3.12
N ASP A 177 -29.03 14.55 -2.19
CA ASP A 177 -29.73 14.02 -1.01
C ASP A 177 -29.58 15.00 0.17
N ASN A 178 -30.71 15.61 0.52
CA ASN A 178 -30.81 16.56 1.64
C ASN A 178 -31.63 15.99 2.82
N SER A 179 -31.89 14.69 2.81
CA SER A 179 -32.62 14.04 3.90
C SER A 179 -31.79 13.95 5.19
N THR A 180 -32.48 14.02 6.32
CA THR A 180 -31.88 13.63 7.60
C THR A 180 -31.88 12.09 7.68
N PRO A 181 -30.73 11.45 7.79
CA PRO A 181 -30.67 10.00 7.87
C PRO A 181 -31.36 9.47 9.13
N ILE A 182 -31.95 8.28 9.03
CA ILE A 182 -32.55 7.56 10.16
C ILE A 182 -31.76 6.27 10.42
N LEU A 183 -31.77 5.76 11.63
CA LEU A 183 -31.18 4.45 11.93
C LEU A 183 -32.16 3.35 11.51
N LYS A 184 -31.62 2.33 10.82
CA LYS A 184 -32.32 1.10 10.49
C LYS A 184 -31.46 -0.11 10.78
N PRO A 185 -32.05 -1.25 11.23
CA PRO A 185 -31.34 -2.50 11.40
C PRO A 185 -30.88 -3.07 10.07
N SER A 186 -29.68 -3.63 10.04
CA SER A 186 -29.12 -4.37 8.91
C SER A 186 -28.28 -5.54 9.42
N LEU A 187 -28.49 -6.72 8.85
CA LEU A 187 -27.74 -7.93 9.19
C LEU A 187 -26.40 -7.94 8.43
N HIS A 188 -25.31 -8.14 9.15
CA HIS A 188 -23.96 -8.18 8.56
C HIS A 188 -23.17 -9.40 9.01
N TRP A 189 -22.16 -9.77 8.21
CA TRP A 189 -21.16 -10.79 8.52
C TRP A 189 -19.95 -10.17 9.18
N PHE A 190 -19.45 -10.84 10.20
CA PHE A 190 -18.31 -10.39 11.02
C PHE A 190 -17.23 -11.47 11.03
N LEU A 191 -15.99 -11.06 10.77
CA LEU A 191 -14.82 -11.89 11.05
C LEU A 191 -14.53 -11.83 12.54
N ASP A 192 -14.49 -12.99 13.19
CA ASP A 192 -14.22 -13.14 14.63
C ASP A 192 -12.71 -13.11 14.90
N LEU A 193 -12.11 -11.92 14.76
CA LEU A 193 -10.69 -11.69 14.97
C LEU A 193 -10.18 -12.15 16.35
N PRO A 194 -10.96 -12.04 17.46
CA PRO A 194 -10.55 -12.56 18.78
C PRO A 194 -10.10 -14.02 18.78
N GLN A 195 -10.65 -14.88 17.91
CA GLN A 195 -10.23 -16.29 17.81
C GLN A 195 -8.77 -16.46 17.32
N PHE A 196 -8.17 -15.43 16.74
CA PHE A 196 -6.79 -15.45 16.27
C PHE A 196 -5.81 -14.74 17.22
N LYS A 197 -6.28 -14.20 18.36
CA LYS A 197 -5.53 -13.30 19.24
C LYS A 197 -4.19 -13.90 19.66
N ASP A 198 -4.19 -15.10 20.23
CA ASP A 198 -2.97 -15.71 20.78
C ASP A 198 -1.97 -16.03 19.66
N ARG A 199 -2.45 -16.59 18.54
CA ARG A 199 -1.62 -16.90 17.37
C ARG A 199 -0.98 -15.64 16.76
N LEU A 200 -1.74 -14.55 16.64
CA LEU A 200 -1.23 -13.25 16.18
C LEU A 200 -0.21 -12.68 17.16
N PHE A 201 -0.49 -12.74 18.46
CA PHE A 201 0.41 -12.25 19.49
C PHE A 201 1.75 -12.98 19.47
N GLU A 202 1.73 -14.30 19.41
CA GLU A 202 2.93 -15.13 19.30
C GLU A 202 3.71 -14.83 18.02
N TRP A 203 3.02 -14.77 16.87
CA TRP A 203 3.65 -14.49 15.59
C TRP A 203 4.30 -13.09 15.56
N ILE A 204 3.61 -12.03 16.00
CA ILE A 204 4.19 -10.68 16.03
C ILE A 204 5.38 -10.60 17.00
N ASN A 205 5.31 -11.29 18.14
CA ASN A 205 6.41 -11.30 19.09
C ASN A 205 7.63 -12.10 18.62
N SER A 206 7.47 -13.09 17.76
CA SER A 206 8.59 -13.81 17.16
C SER A 206 9.41 -12.96 16.18
N HIS A 207 8.83 -11.86 15.66
CA HIS A 207 9.47 -10.92 14.73
C HIS A 207 10.05 -9.69 15.46
N THR A 208 11.12 -9.89 16.21
CA THR A 208 11.79 -8.81 16.95
C THR A 208 12.53 -7.82 16.03
N GLU A 209 12.83 -8.23 14.81
CA GLU A 209 13.47 -7.46 13.75
C GLU A 209 12.55 -6.45 13.05
N TRP A 210 11.24 -6.58 13.24
CA TRP A 210 10.29 -5.62 12.66
C TRP A 210 10.51 -4.22 13.24
N ARG A 211 10.28 -3.21 12.41
CA ARG A 211 10.34 -1.82 12.88
C ARG A 211 9.41 -1.58 14.06
N SER A 212 9.85 -0.76 15.00
CA SER A 212 9.12 -0.50 16.25
C SER A 212 7.72 0.08 16.05
N ASN A 213 7.51 0.92 15.02
CA ASN A 213 6.19 1.45 14.69
C ASN A 213 5.23 0.36 14.22
N VAL A 214 5.68 -0.58 13.39
CA VAL A 214 4.87 -1.70 12.90
C VAL A 214 4.52 -2.64 14.04
N ARG A 215 5.54 -3.11 14.78
CA ARG A 215 5.37 -4.04 15.89
C ARG A 215 4.51 -3.44 17.00
N GLY A 216 4.77 -2.19 17.39
CA GLY A 216 4.02 -1.50 18.42
C GLY A 216 2.54 -1.31 18.07
N MET A 217 2.25 -0.87 16.83
CA MET A 217 0.87 -0.72 16.37
C MET A 217 0.15 -2.07 16.27
N ALA A 218 0.80 -3.10 15.73
CA ALA A 218 0.22 -4.43 15.62
C ALA A 218 -0.13 -5.02 17.00
N LEU A 219 0.79 -4.96 17.97
CA LEU A 219 0.53 -5.42 19.35
C LEU A 219 -0.58 -4.63 20.05
N SER A 220 -0.64 -3.32 19.83
CA SER A 220 -1.71 -2.47 20.33
C SER A 220 -3.09 -2.91 19.79
N TRP A 221 -3.17 -3.24 18.51
CA TRP A 221 -4.39 -3.78 17.91
C TRP A 221 -4.78 -5.15 18.45
N VAL A 222 -3.80 -6.05 18.59
CA VAL A 222 -4.04 -7.40 19.14
C VAL A 222 -4.49 -7.37 20.60
N SER A 223 -4.07 -6.38 21.38
CA SER A 223 -4.49 -6.25 22.79
C SER A 223 -6.00 -6.05 22.94
N ASP A 224 -6.66 -5.30 22.04
CA ASP A 224 -8.11 -5.01 22.04
C ASP A 224 -8.78 -5.49 20.73
N LEU A 225 -8.50 -6.73 20.32
CA LEU A 225 -9.15 -7.32 19.15
C LEU A 225 -10.66 -7.48 19.36
N ARG A 226 -11.42 -7.00 18.39
CA ARG A 226 -12.88 -7.13 18.33
C ARG A 226 -13.32 -7.73 17.02
N PRO A 227 -14.48 -8.41 16.97
CA PRO A 227 -15.05 -8.87 15.70
C PRO A 227 -15.22 -7.69 14.73
N ARG A 228 -14.83 -7.90 13.48
CA ARG A 228 -14.88 -6.87 12.45
C ARG A 228 -15.96 -7.14 11.42
N CYS A 229 -16.82 -6.16 11.17
CA CYS A 229 -17.81 -6.22 10.11
C CYS A 229 -17.11 -6.28 8.75
N ILE A 230 -17.34 -7.34 7.98
CA ILE A 230 -16.70 -7.61 6.69
C ILE A 230 -17.68 -7.50 5.51
N THR A 231 -18.81 -6.89 5.69
CA THR A 231 -19.79 -6.64 4.63
C THR A 231 -20.33 -5.21 4.65
N ARG A 232 -20.84 -4.75 3.52
CA ARG A 232 -21.47 -3.42 3.38
C ARG A 232 -22.71 -3.50 2.52
N ASP A 233 -23.69 -2.66 2.83
CA ASP A 233 -24.87 -2.40 1.99
C ASP A 233 -24.46 -1.51 0.81
N THR A 234 -24.05 -2.13 -0.27
CA THR A 234 -23.59 -1.48 -1.50
C THR A 234 -23.74 -2.40 -2.70
N ASP A 235 -23.83 -1.83 -3.89
CA ASP A 235 -23.94 -2.58 -5.15
C ASP A 235 -22.56 -2.86 -5.79
N TRP A 236 -21.52 -2.14 -5.37
CA TRP A 236 -20.17 -2.23 -5.92
C TRP A 236 -19.22 -2.93 -4.96
N GLY A 237 -18.77 -4.13 -5.33
CA GLY A 237 -17.92 -5.01 -4.51
C GLY A 237 -18.13 -6.49 -4.82
N VAL A 238 -17.38 -7.35 -4.15
CA VAL A 238 -17.49 -8.81 -4.28
C VAL A 238 -18.79 -9.30 -3.63
N PRO A 239 -19.65 -10.06 -4.34
CA PRO A 239 -20.86 -10.64 -3.77
C PRO A 239 -20.55 -11.63 -2.64
N ILE A 240 -21.39 -11.65 -1.61
CA ILE A 240 -21.28 -12.60 -0.49
C ILE A 240 -21.67 -14.00 -0.97
N PRO A 241 -20.82 -15.03 -0.78
CA PRO A 241 -21.03 -16.36 -1.35
C PRO A 241 -21.81 -17.30 -0.42
N VAL A 242 -22.92 -16.82 0.17
CA VAL A 242 -23.81 -17.62 1.03
C VAL A 242 -25.25 -17.48 0.56
N ASP A 243 -26.02 -18.55 0.72
CA ASP A 243 -27.46 -18.56 0.43
C ASP A 243 -28.21 -17.99 1.64
N HIS A 244 -28.34 -16.67 1.64
CA HIS A 244 -29.07 -15.93 2.67
C HIS A 244 -29.80 -14.75 2.02
N PRO A 245 -31.09 -14.46 2.35
CA PRO A 245 -31.86 -13.39 1.72
C PRO A 245 -31.17 -12.01 1.82
N GLU A 246 -30.56 -11.70 2.96
CA GLU A 246 -29.84 -10.47 3.22
C GLU A 246 -28.52 -10.31 2.46
N ALA A 247 -27.96 -11.41 1.92
CA ALA A 247 -26.71 -11.37 1.18
C ALA A 247 -26.83 -10.71 -0.20
N LYS A 248 -28.03 -10.70 -0.81
CA LYS A 248 -28.27 -10.24 -2.19
C LYS A 248 -27.86 -8.79 -2.41
N ASN A 249 -28.20 -7.92 -1.45
CA ASN A 249 -27.97 -6.46 -1.53
C ASN A 249 -26.70 -6.00 -0.79
N LYS A 250 -25.80 -6.93 -0.50
CA LYS A 250 -24.57 -6.64 0.23
C LYS A 250 -23.35 -7.12 -0.54
N ARG A 251 -22.24 -6.49 -0.24
CA ARG A 251 -20.92 -6.86 -0.79
C ARG A 251 -19.92 -7.05 0.33
N ILE A 252 -18.91 -7.88 0.07
CA ILE A 252 -17.76 -7.99 0.94
C ILE A 252 -17.08 -6.63 1.05
N TYR A 253 -16.68 -6.26 2.25
CA TYR A 253 -16.02 -4.99 2.54
C TYR A 253 -14.61 -4.97 1.97
N VAL A 254 -14.25 -3.88 1.33
CA VAL A 254 -12.98 -3.70 0.62
C VAL A 254 -11.74 -4.03 1.45
N TRP A 255 -11.75 -3.80 2.74
CA TRP A 255 -10.63 -4.13 3.63
C TRP A 255 -10.48 -5.64 3.93
N PHE A 256 -11.49 -6.45 3.58
CA PHE A 256 -11.38 -7.90 3.57
C PHE A 256 -10.85 -8.40 2.23
N ASP A 257 -11.37 -7.90 1.10
CA ASP A 257 -10.99 -8.40 -0.22
C ASP A 257 -9.67 -7.81 -0.75
N ALA A 258 -9.35 -6.54 -0.47
CA ALA A 258 -8.17 -5.89 -1.01
C ALA A 258 -6.84 -6.67 -0.78
N PRO A 259 -6.49 -7.13 0.44
CA PRO A 259 -5.25 -7.89 0.63
C PRO A 259 -5.26 -9.27 -0.04
N ILE A 260 -6.43 -9.87 -0.30
CA ILE A 260 -6.55 -11.09 -1.12
C ILE A 260 -6.11 -10.82 -2.55
N GLY A 261 -6.15 -9.57 -3.00
CA GLY A 261 -5.65 -9.12 -4.30
C GLY A 261 -4.20 -9.55 -4.55
N TYR A 262 -3.36 -9.64 -3.53
CA TYR A 262 -1.99 -10.16 -3.68
C TYR A 262 -1.97 -11.61 -4.12
N VAL A 263 -2.82 -12.45 -3.53
CA VAL A 263 -2.98 -13.87 -3.91
C VAL A 263 -3.54 -13.96 -5.33
N THR A 264 -4.59 -13.19 -5.63
CA THR A 264 -5.21 -13.14 -6.95
C THR A 264 -4.21 -12.76 -8.04
N ASN A 265 -3.44 -11.70 -7.81
CA ASN A 265 -2.46 -11.22 -8.78
C ASN A 265 -1.33 -12.24 -8.98
N THR A 266 -0.95 -12.99 -7.94
CA THR A 266 -0.01 -14.10 -8.08
C THR A 266 -0.61 -15.26 -8.88
N ARG A 267 -1.90 -15.56 -8.69
CA ARG A 267 -2.63 -16.56 -9.52
C ARG A 267 -2.63 -16.15 -10.99
N GLN A 268 -2.99 -14.89 -11.27
CA GLN A 268 -3.01 -14.37 -12.65
C GLN A 268 -1.62 -14.40 -13.28
N TRP A 269 -0.58 -13.99 -12.53
CA TRP A 269 0.81 -14.09 -13.00
C TRP A 269 1.21 -15.52 -13.37
N GLY A 270 0.80 -16.53 -12.60
CA GLY A 270 1.05 -17.94 -12.89
C GLY A 270 0.34 -18.38 -14.18
N ILE A 271 -0.90 -17.97 -14.36
CA ILE A 271 -1.68 -18.24 -15.58
C ILE A 271 -1.01 -17.57 -16.79
N ASP A 272 -0.71 -16.28 -16.71
CA ASP A 272 -0.16 -15.52 -17.84
C ASP A 272 1.23 -16.00 -18.25
N LYS A 273 2.06 -16.37 -17.29
CA LYS A 273 3.46 -16.71 -17.55
C LYS A 273 3.71 -18.19 -17.85
N TYR A 274 2.97 -19.08 -17.22
CA TYR A 274 3.22 -20.51 -17.27
C TYR A 274 2.02 -21.30 -17.79
N ASN A 275 0.89 -20.64 -18.05
CA ASN A 275 -0.41 -21.30 -18.29
C ASN A 275 -0.77 -22.31 -17.18
N ASP A 276 -0.39 -21.99 -15.95
CA ASP A 276 -0.57 -22.84 -14.78
C ASP A 276 -1.38 -22.12 -13.69
N PRO A 277 -2.62 -22.50 -13.43
CA PRO A 277 -3.47 -21.90 -12.42
C PRO A 277 -3.03 -22.23 -10.98
N HIS A 278 -2.06 -23.14 -10.78
CA HIS A 278 -1.54 -23.55 -9.48
C HIS A 278 -0.12 -23.02 -9.19
N ALA A 279 0.56 -22.37 -10.14
CA ALA A 279 1.92 -21.85 -9.94
C ALA A 279 2.04 -20.86 -8.75
N TRP A 280 0.95 -20.22 -8.37
CA TRP A 280 0.91 -19.30 -7.22
C TRP A 280 1.10 -20.00 -5.87
N GLU A 281 0.76 -21.29 -5.76
CA GLU A 281 0.88 -22.05 -4.52
C GLU A 281 2.33 -22.21 -4.08
N ASP A 282 3.25 -22.30 -5.03
CA ASP A 282 4.69 -22.35 -4.79
C ASP A 282 5.25 -21.02 -4.17
N TRP A 283 4.46 -19.97 -4.19
CA TRP A 283 4.79 -18.68 -3.59
C TRP A 283 4.05 -18.44 -2.27
N TRP A 284 2.79 -18.82 -2.16
CA TRP A 284 1.96 -18.53 -1.00
C TRP A 284 1.85 -19.67 0.01
N LYS A 285 2.21 -20.90 -0.39
CA LYS A 285 2.11 -22.09 0.48
C LYS A 285 3.46 -22.79 0.70
N ASN A 286 4.52 -22.31 0.09
CA ASN A 286 5.86 -22.88 0.26
C ASN A 286 6.59 -22.18 1.41
N GLN A 287 6.93 -22.91 2.46
CA GLN A 287 7.60 -22.40 3.67
C GLN A 287 9.01 -21.84 3.42
N ASP A 288 9.63 -22.17 2.27
CA ASP A 288 10.95 -21.61 1.87
C ASP A 288 10.81 -20.24 1.17
N THR A 289 9.58 -19.72 1.01
CA THR A 289 9.33 -18.40 0.44
C THR A 289 9.30 -17.33 1.52
N LYS A 290 10.17 -16.33 1.41
CA LYS A 290 10.15 -15.13 2.24
C LYS A 290 9.11 -14.15 1.69
N LEU A 291 8.08 -13.82 2.49
CA LEU A 291 7.06 -12.83 2.13
C LEU A 291 7.35 -11.49 2.79
N VAL A 292 7.41 -10.42 1.98
CA VAL A 292 7.65 -9.05 2.47
C VAL A 292 6.60 -8.10 1.93
N HIS A 293 5.90 -7.41 2.81
CA HIS A 293 4.93 -6.37 2.48
C HIS A 293 5.52 -4.97 2.64
N PHE A 294 5.40 -4.11 1.62
CA PHE A 294 5.76 -2.69 1.69
C PHE A 294 4.49 -1.84 1.69
N ILE A 295 4.29 -1.05 2.74
CA ILE A 295 3.05 -0.33 3.01
C ILE A 295 3.29 1.05 3.63
N GLY A 296 2.30 1.93 3.56
CA GLY A 296 2.23 3.09 4.45
C GLY A 296 1.68 2.70 5.83
N LYS A 297 2.02 3.47 6.86
CA LYS A 297 1.66 3.19 8.27
C LYS A 297 0.17 2.93 8.50
N ASP A 298 -0.71 3.57 7.73
CA ASP A 298 -2.17 3.39 7.85
C ASP A 298 -2.61 1.95 7.55
N ASN A 299 -1.81 1.21 6.78
CA ASN A 299 -2.08 -0.16 6.38
C ASN A 299 -1.51 -1.22 7.34
N ILE A 300 -0.80 -0.82 8.41
CA ILE A 300 -0.22 -1.75 9.37
C ILE A 300 -1.27 -2.69 9.97
N PRO A 301 -2.45 -2.22 10.46
CA PRO A 301 -3.45 -3.12 11.02
C PRO A 301 -3.95 -4.17 10.03
N PHE A 302 -4.00 -3.83 8.75
CA PHE A 302 -4.46 -4.76 7.71
C PHE A 302 -3.42 -5.82 7.38
N HIS A 303 -2.12 -5.47 7.29
CA HIS A 303 -1.05 -6.38 6.89
C HIS A 303 -0.39 -7.12 8.05
N ALA A 304 -0.49 -6.59 9.28
CA ALA A 304 0.09 -7.21 10.46
C ALA A 304 -0.95 -7.85 11.41
N VAL A 305 -2.26 -7.66 11.16
CA VAL A 305 -3.31 -8.24 12.02
C VAL A 305 -4.41 -8.91 11.20
N ILE A 306 -5.15 -8.16 10.36
CA ILE A 306 -6.37 -8.67 9.71
C ILE A 306 -6.03 -9.71 8.64
N PHE A 307 -5.15 -9.39 7.70
CA PHE A 307 -4.77 -10.32 6.63
C PHE A 307 -4.03 -11.55 7.17
N PRO A 308 -3.08 -11.45 8.11
CA PRO A 308 -2.53 -12.63 8.78
C PRO A 308 -3.57 -13.50 9.46
N ALA A 309 -4.57 -12.93 10.16
CA ALA A 309 -5.67 -13.69 10.73
C ALA A 309 -6.46 -14.46 9.64
N MET A 310 -6.73 -13.81 8.50
CA MET A 310 -7.40 -14.46 7.37
C MET A 310 -6.55 -15.60 6.81
N LEU A 311 -5.23 -15.43 6.64
CA LEU A 311 -4.31 -16.47 6.17
C LEU A 311 -4.20 -17.62 7.18
N MET A 312 -4.15 -17.32 8.48
CA MET A 312 -4.18 -18.32 9.56
C MET A 312 -5.47 -19.17 9.57
N GLY A 313 -6.57 -18.58 9.10
CA GLY A 313 -7.83 -19.28 8.94
C GLY A 313 -7.91 -20.13 7.67
N GLN A 314 -7.04 -19.92 6.71
CA GLN A 314 -6.86 -20.77 5.52
C GLN A 314 -5.89 -21.93 5.84
N ASP A 315 -5.77 -22.89 4.92
CA ASP A 315 -4.85 -24.02 5.08
C ASP A 315 -3.57 -23.80 4.26
N GLY A 316 -2.42 -23.92 4.93
CA GLY A 316 -1.10 -23.98 4.30
C GLY A 316 -0.52 -22.67 3.80
N TYR A 317 -1.15 -21.52 4.04
CA TYR A 317 -0.57 -20.23 3.66
C TYR A 317 0.58 -19.82 4.57
N ILE A 318 1.60 -19.21 3.97
CA ILE A 318 2.68 -18.55 4.71
C ILE A 318 2.20 -17.20 5.25
N LEU A 319 2.86 -16.74 6.31
CA LEU A 319 2.70 -15.38 6.84
C LEU A 319 3.90 -14.51 6.43
N ALA A 320 3.76 -13.19 6.58
CA ALA A 320 4.84 -12.28 6.23
C ALA A 320 6.04 -12.43 7.17
N ASP A 321 7.24 -12.57 6.59
CA ASP A 321 8.50 -12.44 7.33
C ASP A 321 8.76 -11.00 7.74
N ASN A 322 8.32 -10.05 6.93
CA ASN A 322 8.43 -8.64 7.30
C ASN A 322 7.30 -7.78 6.72
N VAL A 323 6.87 -6.83 7.53
CA VAL A 323 5.95 -5.75 7.14
C VAL A 323 6.70 -4.42 7.27
N VAL A 324 7.09 -3.87 6.14
CA VAL A 324 7.84 -2.61 6.06
C VAL A 324 6.86 -1.45 5.97
N GLY A 325 6.52 -0.88 7.12
CA GLY A 325 5.61 0.27 7.23
C GLY A 325 6.38 1.59 7.27
N ASN A 326 6.20 2.43 6.24
CA ASN A 326 6.76 3.78 6.22
C ASN A 326 5.77 4.82 6.73
N GLU A 327 6.30 5.91 7.26
CA GLU A 327 5.58 7.08 7.72
C GLU A 327 5.13 7.96 6.54
N TYR A 328 4.60 9.17 6.80
CA TYR A 328 4.12 10.05 5.73
C TYR A 328 5.23 10.90 5.11
N LEU A 329 5.13 11.11 3.80
CA LEU A 329 5.81 12.19 3.12
C LEU A 329 4.87 13.39 3.05
N ASN A 330 5.20 14.44 3.77
CA ASN A 330 4.50 15.74 3.75
C ASN A 330 5.09 16.66 2.67
N ILE A 331 4.44 17.79 2.43
CA ILE A 331 4.96 18.84 1.56
C ILE A 331 5.31 20.04 2.44
N PHE A 332 6.55 20.51 2.39
CA PHE A 332 6.97 21.69 3.10
C PHE A 332 6.48 22.95 2.37
N ASN A 333 5.64 23.72 3.06
CA ASN A 333 5.13 24.98 2.56
C ASN A 333 6.00 26.14 3.04
N ARG A 334 6.88 26.64 2.18
CA ARG A 334 7.81 27.71 2.50
C ARG A 334 7.17 29.03 2.85
N ARG A 335 5.95 29.32 2.35
CA ARG A 335 5.24 30.57 2.67
C ARG A 335 4.77 30.58 4.12
N THR A 336 4.41 29.43 4.65
CA THR A 336 3.92 29.29 6.02
C THR A 336 4.98 28.76 6.98
N GLY A 337 6.12 28.25 6.47
CA GLY A 337 7.16 27.59 7.26
C GLY A 337 6.70 26.28 7.91
N LYS A 338 5.64 25.65 7.40
CA LYS A 338 5.01 24.45 8.00
C LYS A 338 4.97 23.29 7.03
N SER A 339 5.14 22.09 7.58
CA SER A 339 4.86 20.83 6.89
C SER A 339 3.36 20.59 6.82
N GLU A 340 2.88 20.26 5.64
CA GLU A 340 1.47 19.96 5.40
C GLU A 340 1.31 18.54 4.85
N LYS A 341 0.42 17.77 5.48
CA LYS A 341 0.02 16.46 4.91
C LYS A 341 -0.58 16.70 3.52
N GLY A 342 -0.10 15.96 2.53
CA GLY A 342 -0.67 15.99 1.20
C GLY A 342 -2.17 15.65 1.24
N SER A 343 -3.01 16.49 0.65
CA SER A 343 -4.46 16.31 0.63
C SER A 343 -5.01 16.62 -0.77
N LYS A 344 -5.85 15.72 -1.28
CA LYS A 344 -6.55 15.92 -2.56
C LYS A 344 -7.44 17.17 -2.52
N SER A 345 -8.13 17.40 -1.40
CA SER A 345 -9.01 18.54 -1.21
C SER A 345 -8.30 19.90 -1.14
N LYS A 346 -7.04 19.90 -0.64
CA LYS A 346 -6.20 21.10 -0.58
C LYS A 346 -5.39 21.36 -1.85
N GLY A 347 -5.37 20.41 -2.80
CA GLY A 347 -4.64 20.55 -4.05
C GLY A 347 -3.10 20.63 -3.92
N ASN A 348 -2.54 20.27 -2.75
CA ASN A 348 -1.11 20.34 -2.46
C ASN A 348 -0.34 19.04 -2.72
N MET A 349 -0.95 18.06 -3.42
CA MET A 349 -0.30 16.78 -3.74
C MET A 349 0.46 16.87 -5.06
N ILE A 350 1.71 16.43 -5.06
CA ILE A 350 2.52 16.34 -6.28
C ILE A 350 2.23 15.00 -6.96
N ARG A 351 1.47 15.05 -8.08
CA ARG A 351 1.16 13.87 -8.89
C ARG A 351 2.42 13.32 -9.56
N VAL A 352 2.56 12.00 -9.57
CA VAL A 352 3.75 11.33 -10.15
C VAL A 352 3.91 11.67 -11.63
N ALA A 353 2.84 11.59 -12.43
CA ALA A 353 2.91 11.90 -13.86
C ALA A 353 3.46 13.32 -14.12
N TRP A 354 2.94 14.32 -13.39
CA TRP A 354 3.43 15.70 -13.50
C TRP A 354 4.91 15.82 -13.09
N ALA A 355 5.30 15.17 -12.00
CA ALA A 355 6.68 15.19 -11.53
C ALA A 355 7.64 14.56 -12.55
N LEU A 356 7.24 13.45 -13.16
CA LEU A 356 8.03 12.79 -14.22
C LEU A 356 8.19 13.67 -15.47
N ASP A 357 7.13 14.41 -15.86
CA ASP A 357 7.17 15.31 -17.02
C ASP A 357 8.09 16.52 -16.79
N LYS A 358 8.19 17.01 -15.55
CA LYS A 358 8.93 18.23 -15.21
C LYS A 358 10.33 17.97 -14.69
N LEU A 359 10.55 16.89 -13.98
CA LEU A 359 11.78 16.64 -13.22
C LEU A 359 12.56 15.41 -13.72
N GLY A 360 11.89 14.50 -14.43
CA GLY A 360 12.48 13.24 -14.85
C GLY A 360 12.48 12.17 -13.77
N THR A 361 12.74 10.94 -14.17
CA THR A 361 12.68 9.76 -13.29
C THR A 361 13.84 9.71 -12.29
N VAL A 362 15.07 9.96 -12.74
CA VAL A 362 16.28 9.78 -11.92
C VAL A 362 16.31 10.72 -10.72
N PRO A 363 16.11 12.05 -10.89
CA PRO A 363 16.10 12.98 -9.75
C PRO A 363 15.01 12.67 -8.72
N ILE A 364 13.81 12.25 -9.18
CA ILE A 364 12.71 11.90 -8.29
C ILE A 364 13.06 10.66 -7.46
N ARG A 365 13.52 9.59 -8.11
CA ARG A 365 13.91 8.36 -7.41
C ARG A 365 15.03 8.62 -6.39
N TYR A 366 16.04 9.38 -6.80
CA TYR A 366 17.17 9.72 -5.93
C TYR A 366 16.72 10.48 -4.70
N TYR A 367 16.04 11.62 -4.89
CA TYR A 367 15.62 12.47 -3.78
C TYR A 367 14.64 11.77 -2.83
N LEU A 368 13.63 11.05 -3.37
CA LEU A 368 12.71 10.29 -2.52
C LEU A 368 13.40 9.18 -1.73
N SER A 369 14.51 8.60 -2.24
CA SER A 369 15.30 7.64 -1.48
C SER A 369 16.05 8.32 -0.34
N ALA A 370 16.65 9.49 -0.58
CA ALA A 370 17.38 10.26 0.42
C ALA A 370 16.51 10.77 1.58
N ILE A 371 15.23 11.07 1.30
CA ILE A 371 14.28 11.59 2.30
C ILE A 371 13.20 10.56 2.70
N MET A 372 13.39 9.28 2.39
CA MET A 372 12.38 8.24 2.64
C MET A 372 11.88 8.26 4.08
N PRO A 373 10.55 8.25 4.33
CA PRO A 373 9.98 8.37 5.66
C PRO A 373 9.99 7.03 6.42
N GLU A 374 11.17 6.49 6.74
CA GLU A 374 11.35 5.13 7.27
C GLU A 374 10.87 4.97 8.72
N SER A 375 11.16 5.93 9.58
CA SER A 375 10.89 5.85 11.03
C SER A 375 10.15 7.07 11.60
N LYS A 376 10.06 8.12 10.83
CA LYS A 376 9.32 9.37 11.13
C LYS A 376 8.85 10.00 9.82
N ASP A 377 7.83 10.85 9.92
CA ASP A 377 7.40 11.67 8.80
C ASP A 377 8.58 12.46 8.23
N SER A 378 8.61 12.64 6.92
CA SER A 378 9.59 13.48 6.22
C SER A 378 8.90 14.50 5.33
N ASP A 379 9.64 15.50 4.88
CA ASP A 379 9.11 16.60 4.09
C ASP A 379 9.73 16.62 2.69
N PHE A 380 8.90 16.76 1.67
CA PHE A 380 9.35 17.15 0.35
C PHE A 380 9.52 18.66 0.31
N ASP A 381 10.75 19.13 0.14
CA ASP A 381 11.12 20.54 -0.02
C ASP A 381 11.77 20.78 -1.38
N TRP A 382 11.36 21.83 -2.11
CA TRP A 382 11.85 22.12 -3.45
C TRP A 382 13.31 22.56 -3.51
N ASP A 383 13.80 23.29 -2.49
CA ASP A 383 15.20 23.69 -2.46
C ASP A 383 16.09 22.53 -2.05
N GLU A 384 15.65 21.68 -1.10
CA GLU A 384 16.33 20.43 -0.77
C GLU A 384 16.39 19.51 -2.00
N PHE A 385 15.28 19.37 -2.75
CA PHE A 385 15.28 18.64 -4.01
C PHE A 385 16.36 19.16 -4.98
N ARG A 386 16.43 20.50 -5.15
CA ARG A 386 17.43 21.13 -6.03
C ARG A 386 18.86 20.91 -5.52
N ASN A 387 19.08 21.01 -4.20
CA ASN A 387 20.38 20.81 -3.59
C ASN A 387 20.88 19.37 -3.76
N HIS A 388 20.03 18.38 -3.51
CA HIS A 388 20.35 16.96 -3.76
C HIS A 388 20.62 16.68 -5.24
N TYR A 389 19.80 17.24 -6.14
CA TYR A 389 19.99 17.05 -7.57
C TYR A 389 21.31 17.65 -8.08
N ASN A 390 21.58 18.91 -7.74
CA ASN A 390 22.80 19.60 -8.21
C ASN A 390 24.03 19.12 -7.44
N GLY A 391 24.02 19.20 -6.11
CA GLY A 391 25.19 18.96 -5.27
C GLY A 391 25.63 17.49 -5.22
N GLU A 392 24.68 16.54 -5.20
CA GLU A 392 25.02 15.13 -5.05
C GLU A 392 24.97 14.40 -6.40
N LEU A 393 23.84 14.48 -7.10
CA LEU A 393 23.66 13.69 -8.33
C LEU A 393 24.48 14.26 -9.50
N CYS A 394 24.52 15.59 -9.71
CA CYS A 394 25.29 16.21 -10.78
C CYS A 394 26.75 16.41 -10.40
N ASP A 395 27.03 17.11 -9.28
CA ASP A 395 28.38 17.55 -8.95
C ASP A 395 29.26 16.43 -8.41
N VAL A 396 28.71 15.42 -7.72
CA VAL A 396 29.49 14.28 -7.25
C VAL A 396 29.43 13.16 -8.28
N VAL A 397 28.27 12.51 -8.44
CA VAL A 397 28.14 11.30 -9.29
C VAL A 397 28.37 11.61 -10.76
N GLY A 398 27.71 12.66 -11.28
CA GLY A 398 27.83 13.09 -12.69
C GLY A 398 29.26 13.51 -13.04
N ASN A 399 29.92 14.31 -12.19
CA ASN A 399 31.30 14.71 -12.42
C ASN A 399 32.28 13.55 -12.33
N PHE A 400 32.08 12.62 -11.39
CA PHE A 400 32.92 11.41 -11.29
C PHE A 400 32.87 10.62 -12.60
N ILE A 401 31.67 10.31 -13.08
CA ILE A 401 31.49 9.57 -14.34
C ILE A 401 32.08 10.34 -15.52
N HIS A 402 31.75 11.63 -15.64
CA HIS A 402 32.20 12.47 -16.76
C HIS A 402 33.73 12.58 -16.80
N ARG A 403 34.36 12.85 -15.66
CA ARG A 403 35.83 12.98 -15.59
C ARG A 403 36.53 11.64 -15.89
N THR A 404 36.08 10.53 -15.32
CA THR A 404 36.63 9.20 -15.56
C THR A 404 36.55 8.85 -17.05
N LEU A 405 35.40 8.99 -17.67
CA LEU A 405 35.24 8.70 -19.10
C LEU A 405 36.06 9.63 -19.99
N THR A 406 36.10 10.93 -19.66
CA THR A 406 36.88 11.91 -20.41
C THR A 406 38.37 11.60 -20.36
N MET A 407 38.91 11.23 -19.18
CA MET A 407 40.30 10.81 -19.03
C MET A 407 40.60 9.55 -19.81
N THR A 408 39.71 8.56 -19.78
CA THR A 408 39.87 7.30 -20.52
C THR A 408 39.89 7.56 -22.04
N VAL A 409 39.00 8.41 -22.54
CA VAL A 409 38.98 8.77 -23.95
C VAL A 409 40.26 9.51 -24.37
N LYS A 410 40.66 10.53 -23.59
CA LYS A 410 41.81 11.39 -23.97
C LYS A 410 43.16 10.68 -23.85
N ASN A 411 43.36 9.86 -22.83
CA ASN A 411 44.68 9.29 -22.52
C ASN A 411 44.85 7.84 -23.00
N PHE A 412 43.74 7.14 -23.25
CA PHE A 412 43.76 5.70 -23.57
C PHE A 412 42.90 5.34 -24.79
N GLU A 413 42.61 6.29 -25.65
CA GLU A 413 41.81 6.07 -26.91
C GLU A 413 40.43 5.43 -26.61
N GLY A 414 39.82 5.70 -25.48
CA GLY A 414 38.54 5.13 -25.08
C GLY A 414 38.64 3.66 -24.57
N LYS A 415 39.82 3.12 -24.39
CA LYS A 415 40.06 1.77 -23.83
C LYS A 415 40.41 1.85 -22.38
N VAL A 416 39.84 0.95 -21.57
CA VAL A 416 40.28 0.80 -20.18
C VAL A 416 41.68 0.21 -20.18
N PRO A 417 42.73 0.89 -19.60
CA PRO A 417 44.09 0.37 -19.56
C PRO A 417 44.14 -0.88 -18.69
N GLN A 418 45.12 -1.73 -18.98
CA GLN A 418 45.45 -2.86 -18.08
C GLN A 418 46.01 -2.28 -16.78
N PRO A 419 45.59 -2.83 -15.62
CA PRO A 419 46.14 -2.39 -14.35
C PRO A 419 47.63 -2.74 -14.24
N GLY A 420 48.42 -1.84 -13.64
CA GLY A 420 49.78 -2.12 -13.20
C GLY A 420 49.81 -2.89 -11.88
N GLU A 421 50.97 -2.87 -11.21
CA GLU A 421 51.06 -3.33 -9.82
C GLU A 421 50.29 -2.34 -8.92
N PHE A 422 49.43 -2.88 -8.07
CA PHE A 422 48.67 -2.06 -7.12
C PHE A 422 49.59 -1.57 -5.98
N ASP A 423 49.56 -0.27 -5.78
CA ASP A 423 50.17 0.35 -4.59
C ASP A 423 49.21 0.35 -3.37
N ASP A 424 49.61 0.99 -2.28
CA ASP A 424 48.84 1.01 -1.06
C ASP A 424 47.54 1.85 -1.23
N ALA A 425 47.55 2.92 -2.05
CA ALA A 425 46.38 3.74 -2.32
C ALA A 425 45.35 2.98 -3.16
N ASP A 426 45.81 2.18 -4.15
CA ASP A 426 44.92 1.31 -4.95
C ASP A 426 44.24 0.26 -4.06
N ARG A 427 44.99 -0.36 -3.16
CA ARG A 427 44.46 -1.35 -2.20
C ARG A 427 43.50 -0.74 -1.23
N GLU A 428 43.78 0.45 -0.69
CA GLU A 428 42.84 1.19 0.17
C GLU A 428 41.53 1.49 -0.57
N MET A 429 41.60 1.98 -1.81
CA MET A 429 40.42 2.25 -2.64
C MET A 429 39.58 0.99 -2.87
N LEU A 430 40.20 -0.13 -3.20
CA LEU A 430 39.49 -1.41 -3.38
C LEU A 430 38.81 -1.86 -2.08
N ASN A 431 39.50 -1.72 -0.93
CA ASN A 431 38.90 -2.04 0.37
C ASN A 431 37.66 -1.17 0.64
N VAL A 432 37.74 0.15 0.39
CA VAL A 432 36.58 1.04 0.54
C VAL A 432 35.40 0.60 -0.35
N ILE A 433 35.67 0.17 -1.59
CA ILE A 433 34.64 -0.32 -2.51
C ILE A 433 33.97 -1.59 -1.95
N PHE A 434 34.77 -2.56 -1.50
CA PHE A 434 34.24 -3.82 -0.95
C PHE A 434 33.48 -3.61 0.38
N ASP A 435 34.00 -2.77 1.27
CA ASP A 435 33.34 -2.46 2.54
C ASP A 435 32.02 -1.71 2.31
N THR A 436 31.99 -0.77 1.35
CA THR A 436 30.77 -0.06 0.97
C THR A 436 29.69 -1.01 0.45
N GLN A 437 30.07 -2.01 -0.37
CA GLN A 437 29.12 -3.03 -0.82
C GLN A 437 28.46 -3.77 0.34
N ASN A 438 29.21 -4.11 1.38
CA ASN A 438 28.71 -4.80 2.57
C ASN A 438 27.77 -3.89 3.38
N VAL A 439 28.12 -2.61 3.55
CA VAL A 439 27.30 -1.61 4.26
C VAL A 439 25.96 -1.38 3.53
N VAL A 440 26.01 -1.22 2.21
CA VAL A 440 24.81 -1.08 1.38
C VAL A 440 23.94 -2.33 1.44
N ALA A 441 24.56 -3.50 1.32
CA ALA A 441 23.86 -4.78 1.40
C ALA A 441 23.13 -4.94 2.73
N ASP A 442 23.82 -4.74 3.86
CA ASP A 442 23.22 -4.80 5.20
C ASP A 442 22.09 -3.78 5.35
N SER A 443 22.30 -2.57 4.84
CA SER A 443 21.28 -1.50 4.92
C SER A 443 20.01 -1.87 4.17
N ILE A 444 20.08 -2.39 2.94
CA ILE A 444 18.92 -2.80 2.16
C ILE A 444 18.24 -4.03 2.76
N GLU A 445 18.99 -5.04 3.23
CA GLU A 445 18.43 -6.24 3.88
C GLU A 445 17.65 -5.89 5.15
N ASN A 446 18.05 -4.80 5.85
CA ASN A 446 17.38 -4.28 7.04
C ASN A 446 16.43 -3.11 6.74
N TYR A 447 16.06 -2.91 5.46
CA TYR A 447 15.10 -1.90 5.01
C TYR A 447 15.48 -0.45 5.39
N ARG A 448 16.79 -0.14 5.45
CA ARG A 448 17.36 1.18 5.73
C ARG A 448 17.85 1.85 4.44
N PHE A 449 16.92 2.22 3.57
CA PHE A 449 17.20 2.72 2.22
C PHE A 449 17.88 4.09 2.19
N ARG A 450 17.62 4.94 3.20
CA ARG A 450 18.31 6.23 3.34
C ARG A 450 19.78 6.09 3.65
N GLN A 451 20.14 5.03 4.36
CA GLN A 451 21.53 4.73 4.71
C GLN A 451 22.26 4.07 3.54
N ALA A 452 21.57 3.23 2.76
CA ALA A 452 22.12 2.56 1.58
C ALA A 452 22.44 3.55 0.45
#